data_610ed74e8e79bce9129a81c673ef8d8e
#
_entry.id   610ed74e8e79bce9129a81c673ef8d8e
#
_cell.length_a   1.000
_cell.length_b   1.000
_cell.length_c   1.000
_cell.angle_alpha   90.00
_cell.angle_beta   90.00
_cell.angle_gamma   90.00
#
_symmetry.space_group_name_H-M   'P 1'
#
loop_
_entity.id
_entity.type
_entity.pdbx_description
1 polymer ?
#
loop_
_entity_poly.entity_id
_entity_poly.type
_entity_poly.pdbx_seq_one_letter_code
_entity_poly.pdbx_strand_id
1 'polypeptide(L)'
;TYSLLASLIVALTLVPAMGQRILRKMKPNSAPKDGKIKKAYERSLRFVLKHKVPAILVAVALLFTSAGLCLMRGFSFMPDMSSTQIQVSLKLDDNATFEETVKEGEKLNDLLSKYDQFETVGVMAGNSSSLMGLTGGSSSNDAGSLMAYAVLKNDCTKQSGEISKKIEKELESFDGEATVSGGSTSSMSSLMGDGSVQITLYGDDLDTLKSTAEDIGKTLEKVNGVASVDNGVGATSPEIKVTVDKSKAAEKGLTVAQVYQQVAAAISTEKTATTLTNDNDNDMNVVVVKDDSETVTPKNLRDIDITYKDSSGNEKTVKLSSVSDISKSETMDKISRENQKRYLTISAEVKDGYTLTSVSNNVKSAMNDYKLPNSCSIDYAGTDKMTMEAVSQLMLMLLLGIILIYLIMVAQFQSLKSPFIIMFTIPLAFTGGFLALLITGFDISVVSLVGFVMLCGIIVNNGIVLVDYINKLRIDGKERIESIVEAGKTRMRPILITALTTVLGLVVMALGIGTGAEMMQPIAIVCIGGLLYATFMTLYIVPVIYDLFNKKELKKVSDEDLKFIDE
;
A
#
# COMPACT_ATOMS: atom_id res chain seq x y z
N THR A 1 23.09 -3.97 7.33
CA THR A 1 24.29 -4.83 7.60
C THR A 1 25.55 -3.99 7.76
N TYR A 2 25.91 -3.09 6.84
CA TYR A 2 27.14 -2.28 6.93
C TYR A 2 27.20 -1.40 8.18
N SER A 3 26.10 -0.78 8.59
CA SER A 3 26.04 0.04 9.81
C SER A 3 26.26 -0.78 11.08
N LEU A 4 25.77 -2.03 11.11
CA LEU A 4 25.98 -2.94 12.23
C LEU A 4 27.45 -3.39 12.34
N LEU A 5 28.10 -3.68 11.21
CA LEU A 5 29.52 -4.00 11.18
C LEU A 5 30.38 -2.81 11.61
N ALA A 6 30.07 -1.61 11.12
CA ALA A 6 30.75 -0.39 11.54
C ALA A 6 30.57 -0.13 13.04
N SER A 7 29.35 -0.30 13.56
CA SER A 7 29.06 -0.18 14.99
C SER A 7 29.85 -1.18 15.84
N LEU A 8 29.97 -2.43 15.37
CA LEU A 8 30.76 -3.47 16.06
C LEU A 8 32.24 -3.07 16.13
N ILE A 9 32.81 -2.61 15.02
CA ILE A 9 34.22 -2.16 14.97
C ILE A 9 34.41 -0.98 15.94
N VAL A 10 33.54 0.01 15.93
CA VAL A 10 33.59 1.17 16.84
C VAL A 10 33.49 0.72 18.30
N ALA A 11 32.57 -0.21 18.61
CA ALA A 11 32.36 -0.71 19.96
C ALA A 11 33.60 -1.49 20.50
N LEU A 12 34.28 -2.22 19.64
CA LEU A 12 35.47 -3.01 20.05
C LEU A 12 36.77 -2.19 20.07
N THR A 13 36.84 -1.09 19.31
CA THR A 13 38.10 -0.32 19.18
C THR A 13 38.00 1.06 19.83
N LEU A 14 37.08 1.91 19.33
CA LEU A 14 36.99 3.31 19.73
C LEU A 14 36.44 3.49 21.15
N VAL A 15 35.41 2.74 21.51
CA VAL A 15 34.76 2.87 22.83
C VAL A 15 35.70 2.51 23.97
N PRO A 16 36.48 1.38 23.95
CA PRO A 16 37.45 1.09 24.97
C PRO A 16 38.58 2.11 25.03
N ALA A 17 39.09 2.56 23.88
CA ALA A 17 40.17 3.55 23.82
C ALA A 17 39.75 4.90 24.41
N MET A 18 38.55 5.39 24.06
CA MET A 18 37.98 6.60 24.65
C MET A 18 37.65 6.43 26.13
N GLY A 19 37.10 5.27 26.52
CA GLY A 19 36.78 4.92 27.89
C GLY A 19 38.04 4.98 28.78
N GLN A 20 39.14 4.37 28.35
CA GLN A 20 40.42 4.44 29.06
C GLN A 20 40.89 5.89 29.26
N ARG A 21 40.78 6.73 28.24
CA ARG A 21 41.23 8.13 28.26
C ARG A 21 40.38 9.00 29.18
N ILE A 22 39.07 8.84 29.14
CA ILE A 22 38.11 9.64 29.93
C ILE A 22 38.09 9.20 31.38
N LEU A 23 38.06 7.88 31.65
CA LEU A 23 37.95 7.32 32.99
C LEU A 23 39.28 7.39 33.78
N ARG A 24 40.41 7.58 33.12
CA ARG A 24 41.75 7.68 33.77
C ARG A 24 41.83 8.76 34.85
N LYS A 25 40.99 9.82 34.76
CA LYS A 25 40.93 10.92 35.75
C LYS A 25 39.84 10.75 36.80
N MET A 26 39.00 9.73 36.70
CA MET A 26 37.96 9.48 37.69
C MET A 26 38.53 8.76 38.91
N LYS A 27 38.31 9.34 40.10
CA LYS A 27 38.64 8.67 41.37
C LYS A 27 37.71 7.46 41.52
N PRO A 28 38.20 6.31 42.02
CA PRO A 28 37.35 5.16 42.34
C PRO A 28 36.31 5.61 43.34
N ASN A 29 35.07 5.73 42.90
CA ASN A 29 33.95 6.06 43.82
C ASN A 29 33.76 4.87 44.76
N SER A 30 33.73 5.14 46.05
CA SER A 30 33.16 4.24 47.05
C SER A 30 31.82 3.70 46.56
N ALA A 31 31.55 2.41 46.84
CA ALA A 31 30.37 1.67 46.36
C ALA A 31 29.09 2.54 46.33
N PRO A 32 28.43 2.64 45.17
CA PRO A 32 27.29 3.55 45.03
C PRO A 32 26.21 3.15 46.06
N LYS A 33 25.88 4.04 47.00
CA LYS A 33 24.77 3.86 47.93
C LYS A 33 23.50 3.60 47.13
N ASP A 34 22.75 2.55 47.46
CA ASP A 34 21.50 2.21 46.81
C ASP A 34 20.53 3.41 46.86
N GLY A 35 20.35 4.04 45.69
CA GLY A 35 19.45 5.18 45.57
C GLY A 35 17.99 4.79 45.81
N LYS A 36 17.15 5.80 46.15
CA LYS A 36 15.70 5.60 46.40
C LYS A 36 15.00 4.78 45.31
N ILE A 37 15.40 4.96 44.02
CA ILE A 37 14.81 4.27 42.87
C ILE A 37 15.12 2.77 42.92
N LYS A 38 16.36 2.36 43.22
CA LYS A 38 16.75 0.95 43.34
C LYS A 38 15.98 0.23 44.45
N LYS A 39 15.82 0.89 45.60
CA LYS A 39 15.05 0.34 46.72
C LYS A 39 13.55 0.22 46.42
N ALA A 40 12.97 1.20 45.68
CA ALA A 40 11.59 1.14 45.24
C ALA A 40 11.39 -0.02 44.26
N TYR A 41 12.29 -0.17 43.26
CA TYR A 41 12.26 -1.28 42.31
C TYR A 41 12.38 -2.63 43.00
N GLU A 42 13.31 -2.80 43.94
CA GLU A 42 13.46 -4.05 44.72
C GLU A 42 12.16 -4.43 45.42
N ARG A 43 11.52 -3.45 46.10
CA ARG A 43 10.25 -3.69 46.82
C ARG A 43 9.13 -4.09 45.85
N SER A 44 9.01 -3.41 44.72
CA SER A 44 8.00 -3.73 43.69
C SER A 44 8.27 -5.08 43.02
N LEU A 45 9.51 -5.42 42.72
CA LEU A 45 9.88 -6.70 42.12
C LEU A 45 9.60 -7.87 43.08
N ARG A 46 9.94 -7.74 44.40
CA ARG A 46 9.59 -8.74 45.42
C ARG A 46 8.07 -8.93 45.54
N PHE A 47 7.30 -7.85 45.43
CA PHE A 47 5.83 -7.92 45.43
C PHE A 47 5.30 -8.70 44.20
N VAL A 48 5.81 -8.40 42.99
CA VAL A 48 5.41 -9.10 41.75
C VAL A 48 5.85 -10.58 41.80
N LEU A 49 7.05 -10.89 42.29
CA LEU A 49 7.51 -12.27 42.49
C LEU A 49 6.63 -13.06 43.49
N LYS A 50 6.01 -12.40 44.44
CA LYS A 50 5.03 -13.03 45.36
C LYS A 50 3.69 -13.30 44.67
N HIS A 51 3.27 -12.45 43.70
CA HIS A 51 1.99 -12.54 42.99
C HIS A 51 2.21 -12.87 41.50
N LYS A 52 2.88 -14.00 41.18
CA LYS A 52 3.33 -14.37 39.82
C LYS A 52 2.17 -14.52 38.82
N VAL A 53 1.14 -15.31 39.21
CA VAL A 53 0.02 -15.63 38.31
C VAL A 53 -0.79 -14.39 37.93
N PRO A 54 -1.26 -13.56 38.85
CA PRO A 54 -1.98 -12.34 38.50
C PRO A 54 -1.14 -11.37 37.64
N ALA A 55 0.18 -11.27 37.88
CA ALA A 55 1.02 -10.41 37.07
C ALA A 55 1.09 -10.86 35.59
N ILE A 56 1.20 -12.16 35.34
CA ILE A 56 1.18 -12.73 33.98
C ILE A 56 -0.21 -12.57 33.36
N LEU A 57 -1.29 -12.85 34.11
CA LEU A 57 -2.66 -12.71 33.61
C LEU A 57 -2.98 -11.27 33.18
N VAL A 58 -2.57 -10.27 33.96
CA VAL A 58 -2.75 -8.85 33.63
C VAL A 58 -1.98 -8.51 32.34
N ALA A 59 -0.73 -8.97 32.20
CA ALA A 59 0.06 -8.71 31.02
C ALA A 59 -0.55 -9.35 29.75
N VAL A 60 -1.04 -10.59 29.86
CA VAL A 60 -1.72 -11.29 28.76
C VAL A 60 -3.07 -10.66 28.43
N ALA A 61 -3.86 -10.29 29.43
CA ALA A 61 -5.14 -9.61 29.21
C ALA A 61 -4.94 -8.26 28.50
N LEU A 62 -3.91 -7.51 28.87
CA LEU A 62 -3.55 -6.24 28.21
C LEU A 62 -3.14 -6.46 26.75
N LEU A 63 -2.44 -7.55 26.44
CA LEU A 63 -2.09 -7.91 25.08
C LEU A 63 -3.35 -8.15 24.23
N PHE A 64 -4.25 -9.01 24.69
CA PHE A 64 -5.46 -9.33 23.93
C PHE A 64 -6.41 -8.14 23.80
N THR A 65 -6.55 -7.32 24.85
CA THR A 65 -7.40 -6.13 24.78
C THR A 65 -6.81 -5.07 23.84
N SER A 66 -5.50 -4.80 23.89
CA SER A 66 -4.86 -3.84 23.00
C SER A 66 -4.89 -4.30 21.54
N ALA A 67 -4.62 -5.58 21.28
CA ALA A 67 -4.71 -6.16 19.94
C ALA A 67 -6.15 -6.13 19.41
N GLY A 68 -7.13 -6.51 20.22
CA GLY A 68 -8.55 -6.49 19.85
C GLY A 68 -9.06 -5.09 19.52
N LEU A 69 -8.74 -4.10 20.34
CA LEU A 69 -9.10 -2.71 20.09
C LEU A 69 -8.44 -2.15 18.82
N CYS A 70 -7.20 -2.54 18.57
CA CYS A 70 -6.48 -2.10 17.38
C CYS A 70 -7.06 -2.75 16.10
N LEU A 71 -7.41 -4.04 16.15
CA LEU A 71 -8.04 -4.75 15.04
C LEU A 71 -9.45 -4.23 14.72
N MET A 72 -10.18 -3.73 15.73
CA MET A 72 -11.51 -3.13 15.50
C MET A 72 -11.46 -1.82 14.70
N ARG A 73 -10.33 -1.13 14.67
CA ARG A 73 -10.15 0.09 13.86
C ARG A 73 -9.96 -0.22 12.37
N GLY A 74 -9.56 -1.43 12.05
CA GLY A 74 -9.34 -1.87 10.69
C GLY A 74 -7.86 -2.00 10.35
N PHE A 75 -7.63 -2.40 9.12
CA PHE A 75 -6.32 -2.61 8.54
C PHE A 75 -6.19 -1.78 7.27
N SER A 76 -5.10 -1.03 7.13
CA SER A 76 -4.78 -0.26 5.93
C SER A 76 -3.53 -0.83 5.24
N PHE A 77 -3.44 -0.69 3.92
CA PHE A 77 -2.22 -1.08 3.22
C PHE A 77 -1.07 -0.12 3.54
N MET A 78 -1.34 1.17 3.41
CA MET A 78 -0.40 2.25 3.71
C MET A 78 -1.01 3.23 4.72
N PRO A 79 -0.19 3.91 5.53
CA PRO A 79 -0.67 5.00 6.36
C PRO A 79 -1.11 6.17 5.49
N ASP A 80 -2.06 6.96 6.01
CA ASP A 80 -2.43 8.21 5.36
C ASP A 80 -1.21 9.12 5.23
N MET A 81 -0.98 9.60 4.02
CA MET A 81 0.14 10.47 3.70
C MET A 81 -0.38 11.86 3.36
N SER A 82 0.23 12.88 3.95
CA SER A 82 -0.05 14.24 3.51
C SER A 82 0.54 14.46 2.11
N SER A 83 -0.25 15.09 1.25
CA SER A 83 0.15 15.40 -0.12
C SER A 83 0.66 16.81 -0.25
N THR A 84 1.68 16.97 -1.07
CA THR A 84 2.12 18.27 -1.54
C THR A 84 1.26 18.80 -2.69
N GLN A 85 0.40 17.96 -3.29
CA GLN A 85 -0.46 18.33 -4.42
C GLN A 85 -1.80 17.62 -4.34
N ILE A 86 -2.83 18.31 -4.83
CA ILE A 86 -4.17 17.75 -5.03
C ILE A 86 -4.37 17.64 -6.53
N GLN A 87 -4.83 16.48 -6.97
CA GLN A 87 -5.21 16.23 -8.35
C GLN A 87 -6.73 16.16 -8.43
N VAL A 88 -7.30 16.89 -9.35
CA VAL A 88 -8.73 16.83 -9.69
C VAL A 88 -8.84 16.28 -11.09
N SER A 89 -9.60 15.21 -11.27
CA SER A 89 -9.97 14.68 -12.56
C SER A 89 -11.47 14.88 -12.75
N LEU A 90 -11.85 15.52 -13.84
CA LEU A 90 -13.24 15.74 -14.21
C LEU A 90 -13.47 15.13 -15.59
N LYS A 91 -14.40 14.19 -15.68
CA LYS A 91 -14.84 13.59 -16.92
C LYS A 91 -16.23 14.10 -17.26
N LEU A 92 -16.32 14.86 -18.35
CA LEU A 92 -17.59 15.32 -18.93
C LEU A 92 -18.26 14.20 -19.72
N ASP A 93 -19.47 14.44 -20.20
CA ASP A 93 -20.18 13.51 -21.08
C ASP A 93 -19.35 13.15 -22.33
N ASP A 94 -19.47 11.91 -22.78
CA ASP A 94 -18.70 11.35 -23.92
C ASP A 94 -18.89 12.15 -25.24
N ASN A 95 -19.91 13.01 -25.31
CA ASN A 95 -20.19 13.87 -26.46
C ASN A 95 -19.72 15.32 -26.29
N ALA A 96 -19.02 15.63 -25.18
CA ALA A 96 -18.54 16.98 -24.91
C ALA A 96 -17.50 17.40 -25.96
N THR A 97 -17.68 18.60 -26.48
CA THR A 97 -16.74 19.19 -27.44
C THR A 97 -15.50 19.72 -26.69
N PHE A 98 -14.38 19.82 -27.38
CA PHE A 98 -13.16 20.38 -26.79
C PHE A 98 -13.37 21.80 -26.26
N GLU A 99 -14.21 22.62 -26.93
CA GLU A 99 -14.53 24.00 -26.48
C GLU A 99 -15.32 23.99 -25.17
N GLU A 100 -16.25 23.07 -24.99
CA GLU A 100 -17.02 22.90 -23.74
C GLU A 100 -16.07 22.43 -22.63
N THR A 101 -15.16 21.50 -22.94
CA THR A 101 -14.14 21.01 -21.99
C THR A 101 -13.22 22.13 -21.53
N VAL A 102 -12.75 22.98 -22.43
CA VAL A 102 -11.92 24.14 -22.08
C VAL A 102 -12.68 25.11 -21.16
N LYS A 103 -13.96 25.38 -21.46
CA LYS A 103 -14.79 26.28 -20.64
C LYS A 103 -15.03 25.74 -19.22
N GLU A 104 -15.26 24.44 -19.08
CA GLU A 104 -15.34 23.81 -17.75
C GLU A 104 -13.99 23.79 -17.03
N GLY A 105 -12.88 23.65 -17.79
CA GLY A 105 -11.54 23.78 -17.28
C GLY A 105 -11.20 25.18 -16.73
N GLU A 106 -11.69 26.24 -17.39
CA GLU A 106 -11.57 27.60 -16.88
C GLU A 106 -12.32 27.79 -15.56
N LYS A 107 -13.57 27.27 -15.46
CA LYS A 107 -14.33 27.30 -14.21
C LYS A 107 -13.62 26.54 -13.08
N LEU A 108 -13.06 25.36 -13.40
CA LEU A 108 -12.30 24.58 -12.44
C LEU A 108 -11.05 25.32 -11.97
N ASN A 109 -10.33 25.98 -12.88
CA ASN A 109 -9.17 26.80 -12.54
C ASN A 109 -9.55 27.97 -11.63
N ASP A 110 -10.67 28.65 -11.94
CA ASP A 110 -11.17 29.77 -11.13
C ASP A 110 -11.62 29.30 -9.73
N LEU A 111 -12.17 28.10 -9.62
CA LEU A 111 -12.55 27.50 -8.34
C LEU A 111 -11.31 27.19 -7.50
N LEU A 112 -10.35 26.49 -8.07
CA LEU A 112 -9.12 26.09 -7.36
C LEU A 112 -8.27 27.32 -6.99
N SER A 113 -8.26 28.36 -7.82
CA SER A 113 -7.49 29.59 -7.57
C SER A 113 -8.03 30.44 -6.41
N LYS A 114 -9.26 30.18 -5.94
CA LYS A 114 -9.82 30.83 -4.74
C LYS A 114 -9.24 30.32 -3.44
N TYR A 115 -8.56 29.18 -3.46
CA TYR A 115 -7.98 28.59 -2.27
C TYR A 115 -6.58 29.16 -2.02
N ASP A 116 -6.44 29.98 -0.98
CA ASP A 116 -5.15 30.57 -0.57
C ASP A 116 -4.09 29.52 -0.16
N GLN A 117 -4.50 28.29 0.06
CA GLN A 117 -3.64 27.17 0.44
C GLN A 117 -2.79 26.64 -0.73
N PHE A 118 -3.16 26.96 -1.97
CA PHE A 118 -2.41 26.55 -3.14
C PHE A 118 -1.31 27.57 -3.49
N GLU A 119 -0.16 27.05 -3.89
CA GLU A 119 0.96 27.84 -4.42
C GLU A 119 0.84 27.97 -5.95
N THR A 120 0.46 26.88 -6.60
CA THR A 120 0.32 26.82 -8.07
C THR A 120 -0.86 25.93 -8.42
N VAL A 121 -1.65 26.37 -9.39
CA VAL A 121 -2.74 25.59 -9.98
C VAL A 121 -2.49 25.47 -11.48
N GLY A 122 -2.65 24.30 -12.03
CA GLY A 122 -2.57 24.05 -13.47
C GLY A 122 -3.70 23.12 -13.89
N VAL A 123 -4.42 23.52 -14.95
CA VAL A 123 -5.52 22.72 -15.54
C VAL A 123 -5.15 22.33 -16.95
N MET A 124 -5.34 21.06 -17.28
CA MET A 124 -5.09 20.49 -18.60
C MET A 124 -6.39 19.93 -19.15
N ALA A 125 -6.75 20.34 -20.37
CA ALA A 125 -7.90 19.81 -21.11
C ALA A 125 -7.42 18.85 -22.20
N GLY A 126 -8.18 17.76 -22.41
CA GLY A 126 -7.87 16.77 -23.43
C GLY A 126 -6.98 15.64 -22.92
N ASN A 127 -6.52 14.80 -23.81
CA ASN A 127 -5.87 13.54 -23.56
C ASN A 127 -4.65 13.65 -22.62
N SER A 128 -4.82 13.27 -21.36
CA SER A 128 -3.76 13.21 -20.34
C SER A 128 -2.73 12.08 -20.57
N SER A 129 -2.94 11.23 -21.59
CA SER A 129 -2.06 10.10 -21.88
C SER A 129 -0.66 10.49 -22.37
N SER A 130 -0.41 11.76 -22.72
CA SER A 130 0.92 12.21 -23.14
C SER A 130 1.95 12.19 -21.97
N LEU A 131 1.52 12.39 -20.73
CA LEU A 131 2.39 12.27 -19.56
C LEU A 131 2.47 10.81 -19.06
N MET A 132 1.42 10.00 -19.33
CA MET A 132 1.35 8.59 -18.98
C MET A 132 1.86 7.65 -20.08
N GLY A 133 2.25 8.20 -21.23
CA GLY A 133 2.90 7.46 -22.33
C GLY A 133 4.19 6.73 -21.92
N LEU A 134 4.76 7.07 -20.78
CA LEU A 134 5.89 6.34 -20.17
C LEU A 134 5.47 5.00 -19.55
N THR A 135 4.17 4.74 -19.34
CA THR A 135 3.64 3.51 -18.70
C THR A 135 2.79 2.64 -19.61
N GLY A 136 2.75 2.91 -20.92
CA GLY A 136 2.13 2.01 -21.92
C GLY A 136 0.60 2.03 -21.96
N GLY A 137 -0.04 3.07 -21.46
CA GLY A 137 -1.49 3.26 -21.54
C GLY A 137 -1.92 3.65 -22.97
N SER A 138 -2.99 3.03 -23.47
CA SER A 138 -3.60 3.29 -24.77
C SER A 138 -4.18 4.70 -24.80
N SER A 139 -3.87 5.47 -25.84
CA SER A 139 -4.43 6.79 -26.08
C SER A 139 -5.88 6.67 -26.61
N SER A 140 -6.85 6.78 -25.73
CA SER A 140 -8.20 7.17 -26.17
C SER A 140 -8.25 8.69 -26.33
N ASN A 141 -8.75 9.17 -27.46
CA ASN A 141 -9.02 10.59 -27.69
C ASN A 141 -10.27 11.00 -26.88
N ASP A 142 -10.09 11.18 -25.59
CA ASP A 142 -11.18 11.58 -24.70
C ASP A 142 -11.20 13.12 -24.63
N ALA A 143 -11.91 13.73 -25.57
CA ALA A 143 -12.01 15.19 -25.68
C ALA A 143 -12.71 15.81 -24.43
N GLY A 144 -13.50 15.03 -23.70
CA GLY A 144 -14.23 15.44 -22.52
C GLY A 144 -13.49 15.29 -21.20
N SER A 145 -12.19 14.96 -21.18
CA SER A 145 -11.45 14.79 -19.93
C SER A 145 -10.66 16.03 -19.53
N LEU A 146 -10.75 16.41 -18.25
CA LEU A 146 -10.01 17.49 -17.61
C LEU A 146 -9.17 16.94 -16.47
N MET A 147 -7.97 17.47 -16.32
CA MET A 147 -7.10 17.14 -15.20
C MET A 147 -6.49 18.42 -14.63
N ALA A 148 -6.70 18.66 -13.34
CA ALA A 148 -6.11 19.79 -12.63
C ALA A 148 -5.14 19.30 -11.58
N TYR A 149 -4.03 20.01 -11.45
CA TYR A 149 -3.02 19.83 -10.41
C TYR A 149 -2.92 21.10 -9.60
N ALA A 150 -3.15 21.01 -8.31
CA ALA A 150 -3.02 22.10 -7.37
C ALA A 150 -1.92 21.77 -6.35
N VAL A 151 -0.82 22.51 -6.36
CA VAL A 151 0.30 22.34 -5.45
C VAL A 151 0.03 23.11 -4.17
N LEU A 152 0.08 22.42 -3.02
CA LEU A 152 -0.14 23.01 -1.71
C LEU A 152 1.12 23.73 -1.20
N LYS A 153 0.91 24.84 -0.50
CA LYS A 153 1.97 25.49 0.28
C LYS A 153 2.47 24.56 1.38
N ASN A 154 3.76 24.59 1.67
CA ASN A 154 4.40 23.71 2.64
C ASN A 154 3.72 23.64 4.01
N ASP A 155 3.13 24.75 4.46
CA ASP A 155 2.45 24.86 5.75
C ASP A 155 1.05 24.20 5.74
N CYS A 156 0.48 23.94 4.56
CA CYS A 156 -0.87 23.43 4.37
C CYS A 156 -0.92 21.95 3.98
N THR A 157 0.22 21.27 3.78
CA THR A 157 0.29 19.88 3.33
C THR A 157 -0.47 18.91 4.23
N LYS A 158 -0.45 19.14 5.55
CA LYS A 158 -1.17 18.30 6.53
C LYS A 158 -2.70 18.44 6.44
N GLN A 159 -3.19 19.47 5.78
CA GLN A 159 -4.63 19.71 5.57
C GLN A 159 -5.11 19.20 4.22
N SER A 160 -4.25 18.53 3.44
CA SER A 160 -4.58 18.06 2.10
C SER A 160 -5.88 17.26 2.04
N GLY A 161 -6.12 16.35 2.99
CA GLY A 161 -7.35 15.55 3.06
C GLY A 161 -8.62 16.37 3.37
N GLU A 162 -8.52 17.41 4.22
CA GLU A 162 -9.67 18.31 4.48
C GLU A 162 -9.96 19.21 3.29
N ILE A 163 -8.92 19.69 2.61
CA ILE A 163 -9.05 20.53 1.42
C ILE A 163 -9.66 19.72 0.29
N SER A 164 -9.21 18.48 0.07
CA SER A 164 -9.77 17.58 -0.95
C SER A 164 -11.26 17.33 -0.75
N LYS A 165 -11.71 17.05 0.47
CA LYS A 165 -13.14 16.87 0.78
C LYS A 165 -13.98 18.14 0.54
N LYS A 166 -13.41 19.32 0.75
CA LYS A 166 -14.11 20.58 0.44
C LYS A 166 -14.24 20.77 -1.07
N ILE A 167 -13.17 20.51 -1.82
CA ILE A 167 -13.18 20.61 -3.28
C ILE A 167 -14.16 19.59 -3.87
N GLU A 168 -14.15 18.35 -3.40
CA GLU A 168 -15.07 17.29 -3.84
C GLU A 168 -16.54 17.72 -3.70
N LYS A 169 -16.88 18.32 -2.56
CA LYS A 169 -18.24 18.84 -2.34
C LYS A 169 -18.61 20.03 -3.24
N GLU A 170 -17.65 20.90 -3.57
CA GLU A 170 -17.90 22.01 -4.50
C GLU A 170 -18.01 21.53 -5.95
N LEU A 171 -17.32 20.43 -6.28
CA LEU A 171 -17.38 19.81 -7.61
C LEU A 171 -18.69 19.07 -7.90
N GLU A 172 -19.51 18.76 -6.89
CA GLU A 172 -20.87 18.23 -7.10
C GLU A 172 -21.75 19.16 -7.97
N SER A 173 -21.37 20.43 -8.10
CA SER A 173 -22.06 21.41 -8.93
C SER A 173 -21.61 21.46 -10.39
N PHE A 174 -20.58 20.72 -10.76
CA PHE A 174 -20.05 20.66 -12.13
C PHE A 174 -20.75 19.56 -12.93
N ASP A 175 -20.86 19.78 -14.24
CA ASP A 175 -21.38 18.76 -15.15
C ASP A 175 -20.29 17.70 -15.38
N GLY A 176 -20.54 16.43 -15.00
CA GLY A 176 -19.64 15.30 -15.18
C GLY A 176 -19.25 14.58 -13.90
N GLU A 177 -18.43 13.53 -14.05
CA GLU A 177 -17.90 12.77 -12.93
C GLU A 177 -16.58 13.38 -12.46
N ALA A 178 -16.59 13.93 -11.24
CA ALA A 178 -15.41 14.53 -10.62
C ALA A 178 -14.77 13.56 -9.62
N THR A 179 -13.44 13.40 -9.71
CA THR A 179 -12.65 12.67 -8.72
C THR A 179 -11.58 13.58 -8.17
N VAL A 180 -11.53 13.74 -6.85
CA VAL A 180 -10.51 14.54 -6.16
C VAL A 180 -9.54 13.62 -5.44
N SER A 181 -8.30 13.70 -5.81
CA SER A 181 -7.22 12.95 -5.25
C SER A 181 -6.27 13.85 -4.47
N GLY A 182 -6.41 13.87 -3.17
CA GLY A 182 -5.55 14.69 -2.28
C GLY A 182 -4.51 13.86 -1.54
N GLY A 183 -3.49 13.38 -2.24
CA GLY A 183 -2.41 12.67 -1.58
C GLY A 183 -1.52 11.90 -2.57
N SER A 184 -0.26 11.71 -2.24
CA SER A 184 0.60 10.76 -2.94
C SER A 184 0.06 9.32 -2.84
N THR A 185 -0.83 9.07 -1.87
CA THR A 185 -1.59 7.83 -1.71
C THR A 185 -2.54 7.62 -2.88
N SER A 186 -3.16 8.68 -3.41
CA SER A 186 -4.16 8.54 -4.48
C SER A 186 -3.54 8.18 -5.82
N SER A 187 -2.35 8.70 -6.16
CA SER A 187 -1.65 8.24 -7.37
C SER A 187 -1.17 6.81 -7.25
N MET A 188 -0.82 6.37 -6.03
CA MET A 188 -0.44 5.00 -5.74
C MET A 188 -1.67 4.11 -5.57
N SER A 189 -2.78 4.60 -4.99
CA SER A 189 -4.03 3.84 -4.87
C SER A 189 -4.72 3.71 -6.23
N SER A 190 -4.69 4.71 -7.10
CA SER A 190 -5.17 4.56 -8.48
C SER A 190 -4.40 3.49 -9.26
N LEU A 191 -3.08 3.38 -9.01
CA LEU A 191 -2.25 2.29 -9.57
C LEU A 191 -2.52 0.92 -8.91
N MET A 192 -2.99 0.91 -7.65
CA MET A 192 -3.17 -0.30 -6.83
C MET A 192 -4.64 -0.69 -6.60
N GLY A 193 -5.61 0.06 -7.17
CA GLY A 193 -7.04 -0.25 -7.05
C GLY A 193 -7.79 0.62 -6.05
N ASP A 194 -7.48 1.89 -5.99
CA ASP A 194 -8.25 3.04 -5.46
C ASP A 194 -9.07 2.83 -4.17
N GLY A 195 -8.56 2.02 -3.24
CA GLY A 195 -9.28 1.73 -2.00
C GLY A 195 -10.61 0.96 -2.19
N SER A 196 -10.88 0.47 -3.39
CA SER A 196 -12.06 -0.31 -3.73
C SER A 196 -11.83 -1.81 -3.54
N VAL A 197 -12.91 -2.53 -3.28
CA VAL A 197 -12.92 -4.00 -3.34
C VAL A 197 -13.08 -4.40 -4.79
N GLN A 198 -12.11 -5.12 -5.34
CA GLN A 198 -12.11 -5.52 -6.74
C GLN A 198 -12.34 -7.02 -6.90
N ILE A 199 -13.21 -7.37 -7.84
CA ILE A 199 -13.46 -8.74 -8.29
C ILE A 199 -13.09 -8.82 -9.76
N THR A 200 -12.16 -9.70 -10.10
CA THR A 200 -11.84 -10.02 -11.49
C THR A 200 -12.67 -11.22 -11.92
N LEU A 201 -13.55 -11.00 -12.89
CA LEU A 201 -14.40 -12.02 -13.49
C LEU A 201 -13.77 -12.51 -14.78
N TYR A 202 -13.43 -13.78 -14.86
CA TYR A 202 -12.85 -14.43 -16.04
C TYR A 202 -13.90 -15.25 -16.78
N GLY A 203 -13.84 -15.26 -18.11
CA GLY A 203 -14.68 -16.11 -18.96
C GLY A 203 -14.25 -16.10 -20.42
N ASP A 204 -14.72 -17.08 -21.17
CA ASP A 204 -14.35 -17.22 -22.59
C ASP A 204 -15.28 -16.43 -23.53
N ASP A 205 -16.57 -16.33 -23.14
CA ASP A 205 -17.59 -15.62 -23.91
C ASP A 205 -17.85 -14.22 -23.37
N LEU A 206 -17.84 -13.22 -24.25
CA LEU A 206 -17.94 -11.80 -23.88
C LEU A 206 -19.34 -11.43 -23.39
N ASP A 207 -20.38 -11.99 -24.03
CA ASP A 207 -21.77 -11.66 -23.69
C ASP A 207 -22.15 -12.25 -22.32
N THR A 208 -21.66 -13.47 -22.04
CA THR A 208 -21.80 -14.09 -20.72
C THR A 208 -21.03 -13.33 -19.65
N LEU A 209 -19.81 -12.86 -19.97
CA LEU A 209 -19.02 -12.02 -19.04
C LEU A 209 -19.77 -10.73 -18.71
N LYS A 210 -20.30 -10.04 -19.74
CA LYS A 210 -21.01 -8.76 -19.57
C LYS A 210 -22.26 -8.94 -18.70
N SER A 211 -23.12 -9.88 -19.04
CA SER A 211 -24.35 -10.14 -18.26
C SER A 211 -24.06 -10.57 -16.82
N THR A 212 -23.02 -11.39 -16.62
CA THR A 212 -22.61 -11.81 -15.28
C THR A 212 -22.02 -10.66 -14.47
N ALA A 213 -21.22 -9.78 -15.08
CA ALA A 213 -20.68 -8.60 -14.43
C ALA A 213 -21.77 -7.61 -14.00
N GLU A 214 -22.80 -7.39 -14.83
CA GLU A 214 -23.96 -6.56 -14.49
C GLU A 214 -24.75 -7.15 -13.30
N ASP A 215 -24.94 -8.46 -13.26
CA ASP A 215 -25.66 -9.12 -12.17
C ASP A 215 -24.86 -9.11 -10.86
N ILE A 216 -23.54 -9.29 -10.94
CA ILE A 216 -22.65 -9.14 -9.79
C ILE A 216 -22.69 -7.70 -9.31
N GLY A 217 -22.62 -6.72 -10.22
CA GLY A 217 -22.71 -5.30 -9.87
C GLY A 217 -23.95 -4.98 -9.05
N LYS A 218 -25.14 -5.40 -9.53
CA LYS A 218 -26.43 -5.23 -8.81
C LYS A 218 -26.46 -5.95 -7.46
N THR A 219 -25.70 -7.03 -7.32
CA THR A 219 -25.61 -7.76 -6.05
C THR A 219 -24.72 -7.01 -5.07
N LEU A 220 -23.60 -6.44 -5.54
CA LEU A 220 -22.68 -5.67 -4.73
C LEU A 220 -23.25 -4.33 -4.26
N GLU A 221 -24.07 -3.66 -5.06
CA GLU A 221 -24.78 -2.43 -4.66
C GLU A 221 -25.63 -2.59 -3.38
N LYS A 222 -26.09 -3.82 -3.12
CA LYS A 222 -26.90 -4.14 -1.94
C LYS A 222 -26.08 -4.49 -0.71
N VAL A 223 -24.76 -4.62 -0.88
CA VAL A 223 -23.85 -5.01 0.22
C VAL A 223 -23.64 -3.82 1.15
N ASN A 224 -23.76 -4.09 2.44
CA ASN A 224 -23.61 -3.03 3.45
C ASN A 224 -22.16 -2.50 3.48
N GLY A 225 -22.03 -1.18 3.31
CA GLY A 225 -20.73 -0.50 3.28
C GLY A 225 -20.18 -0.22 1.87
N VAL A 226 -20.89 -0.61 0.81
CA VAL A 226 -20.60 -0.23 -0.57
C VAL A 226 -21.24 1.12 -0.87
N ALA A 227 -20.50 2.05 -1.46
CA ALA A 227 -20.95 3.38 -1.88
C ALA A 227 -21.45 3.36 -3.33
N SER A 228 -20.64 2.84 -4.23
CA SER A 228 -20.92 2.72 -5.66
C SER A 228 -20.25 1.45 -6.21
N VAL A 229 -20.73 0.98 -7.37
CA VAL A 229 -20.16 -0.19 -8.04
C VAL A 229 -19.92 0.14 -9.52
N ASP A 230 -18.67 0.02 -9.93
CA ASP A 230 -18.31 -0.06 -11.34
C ASP A 230 -18.27 -1.53 -11.76
N ASN A 231 -19.12 -1.93 -12.67
CA ASN A 231 -19.21 -3.31 -13.17
C ASN A 231 -18.13 -3.67 -14.19
N GLY A 232 -17.24 -2.74 -14.54
CA GLY A 232 -16.15 -2.96 -15.48
C GLY A 232 -16.56 -3.21 -16.93
N VAL A 233 -17.85 -3.08 -17.23
CA VAL A 233 -18.36 -3.23 -18.61
C VAL A 233 -17.93 -2.06 -19.48
N GLY A 234 -17.62 -0.90 -18.84
CA GLY A 234 -17.22 0.33 -19.50
C GLY A 234 -18.37 0.99 -20.27
N ALA A 235 -18.15 2.23 -20.67
CA ALA A 235 -19.04 2.87 -21.63
C ALA A 235 -18.97 2.10 -22.96
N THR A 236 -20.13 1.74 -23.48
CA THR A 236 -20.18 1.23 -24.85
C THR A 236 -20.15 2.43 -25.79
N SER A 237 -19.10 2.49 -26.59
CA SER A 237 -19.02 3.52 -27.62
C SER A 237 -19.88 3.14 -28.82
N PRO A 238 -20.73 4.06 -29.31
CA PRO A 238 -21.49 3.81 -30.52
C PRO A 238 -20.53 3.71 -31.71
N GLU A 239 -20.55 2.57 -32.39
CA GLU A 239 -19.77 2.35 -33.61
C GLU A 239 -20.65 2.22 -34.84
N ILE A 240 -20.11 2.57 -35.99
CA ILE A 240 -20.71 2.26 -37.26
C ILE A 240 -19.93 1.10 -37.90
N LYS A 241 -20.56 -0.07 -37.88
CA LYS A 241 -19.98 -1.28 -38.43
C LYS A 241 -20.25 -1.38 -39.92
N VAL A 242 -19.19 -1.37 -40.75
CA VAL A 242 -19.25 -1.58 -42.18
C VAL A 242 -18.82 -3.01 -42.48
N THR A 243 -19.76 -3.87 -42.84
CA THR A 243 -19.48 -5.27 -43.19
C THR A 243 -19.51 -5.41 -44.69
N VAL A 244 -18.36 -5.64 -45.33
CA VAL A 244 -18.27 -5.81 -46.78
C VAL A 244 -18.85 -7.16 -47.20
N ASP A 245 -19.83 -7.14 -48.11
CA ASP A 245 -20.36 -8.35 -48.74
C ASP A 245 -19.35 -8.86 -49.82
N LYS A 246 -18.70 -9.97 -49.50
CA LYS A 246 -17.66 -10.55 -50.35
C LYS A 246 -18.17 -10.90 -51.74
N SER A 247 -19.39 -11.36 -51.89
CA SER A 247 -19.98 -11.77 -53.16
C SER A 247 -20.25 -10.56 -54.06
N LYS A 248 -20.88 -9.52 -53.48
CA LYS A 248 -21.17 -8.28 -54.22
C LYS A 248 -19.90 -7.50 -54.58
N ALA A 249 -18.90 -7.51 -53.69
CA ALA A 249 -17.61 -6.90 -53.99
C ALA A 249 -16.86 -7.66 -55.11
N ALA A 250 -16.87 -8.99 -55.07
CA ALA A 250 -16.23 -9.82 -56.10
C ALA A 250 -16.88 -9.69 -57.49
N GLU A 251 -18.22 -9.54 -57.57
CA GLU A 251 -18.94 -9.24 -58.84
C GLU A 251 -18.46 -7.96 -59.51
N LYS A 252 -17.94 -7.01 -58.74
CA LYS A 252 -17.34 -5.75 -59.21
C LYS A 252 -15.83 -5.83 -59.36
N GLY A 253 -15.23 -6.98 -59.11
CA GLY A 253 -13.77 -7.16 -59.16
C GLY A 253 -13.04 -6.48 -57.97
N LEU A 254 -13.77 -6.18 -56.89
CA LEU A 254 -13.23 -5.58 -55.66
C LEU A 254 -12.89 -6.65 -54.64
N THR A 255 -11.76 -6.48 -53.99
CA THR A 255 -11.44 -7.22 -52.77
C THR A 255 -11.89 -6.44 -51.51
N VAL A 256 -12.11 -7.14 -50.39
CA VAL A 256 -12.42 -6.50 -49.12
C VAL A 256 -11.35 -5.48 -48.72
N ALA A 257 -10.07 -5.80 -48.98
CA ALA A 257 -8.95 -4.91 -48.68
C ALA A 257 -9.00 -3.59 -49.47
N GLN A 258 -9.38 -3.67 -50.76
CA GLN A 258 -9.52 -2.49 -51.62
C GLN A 258 -10.68 -1.59 -51.15
N VAL A 259 -11.81 -2.18 -50.75
CA VAL A 259 -12.92 -1.43 -50.17
C VAL A 259 -12.49 -0.78 -48.88
N TYR A 260 -11.82 -1.52 -47.97
CA TYR A 260 -11.28 -0.99 -46.73
C TYR A 260 -10.34 0.20 -46.94
N GLN A 261 -9.38 0.08 -47.84
CA GLN A 261 -8.42 1.15 -48.13
C GLN A 261 -9.10 2.43 -48.61
N GLN A 262 -10.11 2.30 -49.48
CA GLN A 262 -10.82 3.45 -50.02
C GLN A 262 -11.71 4.11 -48.94
N VAL A 263 -12.38 3.32 -48.11
CA VAL A 263 -13.16 3.84 -46.99
C VAL A 263 -12.24 4.51 -45.98
N ALA A 264 -11.12 3.90 -45.60
CA ALA A 264 -10.14 4.50 -44.70
C ALA A 264 -9.58 5.83 -45.23
N ALA A 265 -9.27 5.89 -46.53
CA ALA A 265 -8.82 7.13 -47.20
C ALA A 265 -9.91 8.20 -47.26
N ALA A 266 -11.19 7.81 -47.39
CA ALA A 266 -12.31 8.73 -47.40
C ALA A 266 -12.59 9.32 -46.01
N ILE A 267 -12.48 8.51 -44.95
CA ILE A 267 -12.71 8.93 -43.55
C ILE A 267 -11.56 9.80 -43.01
N SER A 268 -10.33 9.59 -43.50
CA SER A 268 -9.16 10.37 -43.07
C SER A 268 -9.36 11.85 -43.47
N THR A 269 -9.45 12.72 -42.48
CA THR A 269 -9.60 14.17 -42.67
C THR A 269 -8.26 14.87 -42.84
N GLU A 270 -7.20 14.29 -42.29
CA GLU A 270 -5.86 14.87 -42.27
C GLU A 270 -4.82 13.88 -42.76
N LYS A 271 -3.82 14.37 -43.50
CA LYS A 271 -2.67 13.60 -43.90
C LYS A 271 -1.41 14.43 -43.75
N THR A 272 -0.47 13.95 -42.95
CA THR A 272 0.86 14.54 -42.87
C THR A 272 1.57 14.34 -44.23
N ALA A 273 1.84 15.42 -44.91
CA ALA A 273 2.50 15.41 -46.22
C ALA A 273 4.02 15.30 -46.07
N THR A 274 4.59 16.08 -45.13
CA THR A 274 6.02 16.09 -44.82
C THR A 274 6.24 16.75 -43.46
N THR A 275 7.43 16.57 -42.92
CA THR A 275 7.89 17.27 -41.72
C THR A 275 9.00 18.22 -42.12
N LEU A 276 8.92 19.47 -41.71
CA LEU A 276 9.95 20.49 -41.91
C LEU A 276 10.65 20.73 -40.58
N THR A 277 11.98 20.59 -40.57
CA THR A 277 12.79 20.93 -39.39
C THR A 277 13.20 22.39 -39.49
N ASN A 278 12.93 23.17 -38.45
CA ASN A 278 13.31 24.59 -38.39
C ASN A 278 14.77 24.72 -37.94
N ASP A 279 15.38 25.91 -38.13
CA ASP A 279 16.75 26.23 -37.71
C ASP A 279 17.02 26.06 -36.21
N ASN A 280 15.97 25.87 -35.38
CA ASN A 280 16.03 25.60 -33.95
C ASN A 280 15.83 24.11 -33.61
N ASP A 281 16.00 23.17 -34.54
CA ASP A 281 15.76 21.73 -34.37
C ASP A 281 14.33 21.35 -33.96
N ASN A 282 13.35 22.22 -34.21
CA ASN A 282 11.93 21.92 -33.97
C ASN A 282 11.29 21.39 -35.27
N ASP A 283 10.71 20.21 -35.20
CA ASP A 283 9.98 19.58 -36.30
C ASP A 283 8.54 20.14 -36.39
N MET A 284 8.20 20.63 -37.60
CA MET A 284 6.83 21.11 -37.90
C MET A 284 6.22 20.17 -38.95
N ASN A 285 5.08 19.57 -38.62
CA ASN A 285 4.33 18.75 -39.54
C ASN A 285 3.54 19.63 -40.53
N VAL A 286 3.73 19.39 -41.81
CA VAL A 286 2.89 19.95 -42.86
C VAL A 286 1.72 19.00 -43.10
N VAL A 287 0.54 19.43 -42.71
CA VAL A 287 -0.68 18.62 -42.76
C VAL A 287 -1.58 19.12 -43.87
N VAL A 288 -2.07 18.21 -44.70
CA VAL A 288 -3.09 18.48 -45.71
C VAL A 288 -4.43 18.07 -45.11
N VAL A 289 -5.33 19.02 -45.03
CA VAL A 289 -6.67 18.84 -44.44
C VAL A 289 -7.70 18.87 -45.57
N LYS A 290 -8.73 18.02 -45.49
CA LYS A 290 -9.88 18.08 -46.40
C LYS A 290 -10.78 19.25 -46.04
N ASP A 291 -11.47 19.78 -47.04
CA ASP A 291 -12.54 20.78 -46.82
C ASP A 291 -13.69 20.15 -46.03
N ASP A 292 -14.34 20.93 -45.15
CA ASP A 292 -15.47 20.49 -44.34
C ASP A 292 -16.64 19.92 -45.12
N SER A 293 -16.82 20.37 -46.36
CA SER A 293 -17.84 19.86 -47.30
C SER A 293 -17.59 18.43 -47.79
N GLU A 294 -16.32 17.95 -47.73
CA GLU A 294 -15.89 16.61 -48.11
C GLU A 294 -15.74 15.65 -46.93
N THR A 295 -16.03 16.12 -45.71
CA THR A 295 -15.89 15.30 -44.49
C THR A 295 -16.92 14.20 -44.44
N VAL A 296 -16.49 12.97 -44.19
CA VAL A 296 -17.40 11.85 -44.01
C VAL A 296 -18.03 11.88 -42.63
N THR A 297 -19.37 11.94 -42.63
CA THR A 297 -20.20 11.89 -41.44
C THR A 297 -21.00 10.59 -41.37
N PRO A 298 -21.58 10.21 -40.24
CA PRO A 298 -22.44 9.03 -40.13
C PRO A 298 -23.63 9.04 -41.13
N LYS A 299 -24.04 10.22 -41.60
CA LYS A 299 -25.17 10.40 -42.55
C LYS A 299 -24.76 10.11 -44.00
N ASN A 300 -23.56 10.56 -44.42
CA ASN A 300 -23.07 10.42 -45.81
C ASN A 300 -22.16 9.22 -46.03
N LEU A 301 -21.80 8.45 -44.99
CA LEU A 301 -20.97 7.26 -45.08
C LEU A 301 -21.47 6.24 -46.12
N ARG A 302 -22.80 6.08 -46.24
CA ARG A 302 -23.44 5.16 -47.21
C ARG A 302 -23.21 5.55 -48.66
N ASP A 303 -22.96 6.83 -48.89
CA ASP A 303 -22.87 7.42 -50.22
C ASP A 303 -21.43 7.57 -50.72
N ILE A 304 -20.46 7.07 -49.97
CA ILE A 304 -19.05 7.05 -50.42
C ILE A 304 -18.94 6.29 -51.72
N ASP A 305 -18.25 6.89 -52.68
CA ASP A 305 -17.97 6.30 -54.00
C ASP A 305 -16.72 5.41 -53.91
N ILE A 306 -16.91 4.12 -54.19
CA ILE A 306 -15.83 3.12 -54.27
C ILE A 306 -15.49 2.92 -55.72
N THR A 307 -14.25 3.20 -56.09
CA THR A 307 -13.74 3.07 -57.48
C THR A 307 -13.28 1.64 -57.74
N TYR A 308 -13.66 1.11 -58.91
CA TYR A 308 -13.24 -0.20 -59.39
C TYR A 308 -12.95 -0.17 -60.89
N LYS A 309 -12.19 -1.14 -61.38
CA LYS A 309 -11.95 -1.34 -62.83
C LYS A 309 -12.83 -2.47 -63.32
N ASP A 310 -13.63 -2.17 -64.38
CA ASP A 310 -14.43 -3.21 -65.03
C ASP A 310 -13.54 -4.19 -65.86
N SER A 311 -14.14 -5.23 -66.40
CA SER A 311 -13.45 -6.24 -67.23
C SER A 311 -12.77 -5.67 -68.51
N SER A 312 -13.12 -4.45 -68.87
CA SER A 312 -12.55 -3.70 -69.98
C SER A 312 -11.45 -2.72 -69.56
N GLY A 313 -11.11 -2.65 -68.26
CA GLY A 313 -10.09 -1.77 -67.69
C GLY A 313 -10.55 -0.33 -67.43
N ASN A 314 -11.83 0.00 -67.66
CA ASN A 314 -12.37 1.33 -67.40
C ASN A 314 -12.67 1.52 -65.91
N GLU A 315 -12.35 2.71 -65.40
CA GLU A 315 -12.70 3.09 -64.02
C GLU A 315 -14.19 3.38 -63.90
N LYS A 316 -14.83 2.73 -62.96
CA LYS A 316 -16.22 2.93 -62.57
C LYS A 316 -16.33 3.12 -61.07
N THR A 317 -17.41 3.78 -60.63
CA THR A 317 -17.70 3.98 -59.23
C THR A 317 -18.96 3.24 -58.81
N VAL A 318 -19.01 2.82 -57.58
CA VAL A 318 -20.18 2.20 -56.92
C VAL A 318 -20.30 2.69 -55.52
N LYS A 319 -21.53 2.90 -55.06
CA LYS A 319 -21.77 3.34 -53.66
C LYS A 319 -21.38 2.26 -52.66
N LEU A 320 -20.76 2.66 -51.54
CA LEU A 320 -20.38 1.75 -50.45
C LEU A 320 -21.57 0.89 -49.99
N SER A 321 -22.75 1.49 -49.89
CA SER A 321 -24.00 0.80 -49.46
C SER A 321 -24.41 -0.35 -50.40
N SER A 322 -23.93 -0.40 -51.65
CA SER A 322 -24.23 -1.49 -52.60
C SER A 322 -23.32 -2.72 -52.43
N VAL A 323 -22.16 -2.56 -51.82
CA VAL A 323 -21.16 -3.62 -51.63
C VAL A 323 -20.92 -3.94 -50.15
N SER A 324 -21.61 -3.25 -49.22
CA SER A 324 -21.48 -3.46 -47.79
C SER A 324 -22.81 -3.29 -47.06
N ASP A 325 -22.94 -3.92 -45.93
CA ASP A 325 -23.99 -3.65 -44.93
C ASP A 325 -23.46 -2.70 -43.86
N ILE A 326 -24.21 -1.64 -43.57
CA ILE A 326 -23.81 -0.59 -42.62
C ILE A 326 -24.86 -0.53 -41.51
N SER A 327 -24.43 -0.97 -40.32
CA SER A 327 -25.26 -1.02 -39.15
C SER A 327 -24.66 -0.18 -38.02
N LYS A 328 -25.50 0.37 -37.17
CA LYS A 328 -25.07 0.94 -35.88
C LYS A 328 -24.91 -0.22 -34.92
N SER A 329 -23.81 -0.28 -34.22
CA SER A 329 -23.48 -1.24 -33.19
C SER A 329 -22.94 -0.50 -31.97
N GLU A 330 -22.97 -1.15 -30.84
CA GLU A 330 -22.28 -0.69 -29.64
C GLU A 330 -21.12 -1.66 -29.40
N THR A 331 -19.95 -1.14 -29.15
CA THR A 331 -18.77 -1.94 -28.86
C THR A 331 -18.13 -1.52 -27.56
N MET A 332 -17.46 -2.45 -26.89
CA MET A 332 -16.64 -2.13 -25.73
C MET A 332 -15.32 -1.53 -26.19
N ASP A 333 -14.90 -0.45 -25.57
CA ASP A 333 -13.65 0.25 -25.92
C ASP A 333 -12.43 -0.64 -25.75
N LYS A 334 -12.45 -1.54 -24.73
CA LYS A 334 -11.32 -2.39 -24.40
C LYS A 334 -11.76 -3.80 -24.00
N ILE A 335 -11.07 -4.79 -24.53
CA ILE A 335 -11.18 -6.20 -24.11
C ILE A 335 -9.86 -6.63 -23.50
N SER A 336 -9.85 -6.78 -22.17
CA SER A 336 -8.67 -7.19 -21.41
C SER A 336 -8.55 -8.70 -21.32
N ARG A 337 -7.30 -9.20 -21.36
CA ARG A 337 -7.00 -10.63 -21.21
C ARG A 337 -5.82 -10.83 -20.27
N GLU A 338 -5.96 -11.85 -19.45
CA GLU A 338 -4.89 -12.35 -18.59
C GLU A 338 -4.78 -13.86 -18.74
N ASN A 339 -3.57 -14.37 -18.96
CA ASN A 339 -3.35 -15.80 -19.20
C ASN A 339 -4.26 -16.38 -20.31
N GLN A 340 -4.45 -15.62 -21.40
CA GLN A 340 -5.32 -15.92 -22.56
C GLN A 340 -6.83 -15.94 -22.29
N LYS A 341 -7.29 -15.78 -21.05
CA LYS A 341 -8.71 -15.65 -20.69
C LYS A 341 -9.12 -14.18 -20.69
N ARG A 342 -10.32 -13.89 -21.19
CA ARG A 342 -10.92 -12.56 -21.08
C ARG A 342 -11.31 -12.31 -19.63
N TYR A 343 -11.19 -11.06 -19.19
CA TYR A 343 -11.65 -10.67 -17.87
C TYR A 343 -12.27 -9.28 -17.86
N LEU A 344 -13.16 -9.08 -16.89
CA LEU A 344 -13.69 -7.79 -16.47
C LEU A 344 -13.36 -7.59 -14.99
N THR A 345 -13.05 -6.34 -14.61
CA THR A 345 -12.81 -5.99 -13.21
C THR A 345 -14.02 -5.22 -12.71
N ILE A 346 -14.68 -5.76 -11.70
CA ILE A 346 -15.81 -5.14 -11.01
C ILE A 346 -15.23 -4.50 -9.75
N SER A 347 -15.43 -3.19 -9.57
CA SER A 347 -14.91 -2.42 -8.46
C SER A 347 -16.04 -1.91 -7.59
N ALA A 348 -16.00 -2.18 -6.29
CA ALA A 348 -16.95 -1.68 -5.31
C ALA A 348 -16.25 -0.66 -4.40
N GLU A 349 -16.68 0.58 -4.44
CA GLU A 349 -16.16 1.66 -3.61
C GLU A 349 -16.65 1.55 -2.17
N VAL A 350 -15.79 1.90 -1.24
CA VAL A 350 -16.09 1.81 0.19
C VAL A 350 -16.76 3.09 0.65
N LYS A 351 -17.92 2.94 1.29
CA LYS A 351 -18.67 4.06 1.85
C LYS A 351 -17.96 4.66 3.06
N ASP A 352 -18.04 5.97 3.22
CA ASP A 352 -17.53 6.69 4.38
C ASP A 352 -17.97 6.06 5.71
N GLY A 353 -17.03 5.86 6.63
CA GLY A 353 -17.26 5.23 7.92
C GLY A 353 -17.12 3.70 7.95
N TYR A 354 -16.87 3.07 6.81
CA TYR A 354 -16.54 1.64 6.72
C TYR A 354 -15.05 1.46 6.39
N THR A 355 -14.48 0.32 6.81
CA THR A 355 -13.12 -0.05 6.45
C THR A 355 -13.10 -0.98 5.24
N LEU A 356 -12.09 -0.88 4.39
CA LEU A 356 -11.92 -1.74 3.22
C LEU A 356 -12.04 -3.23 3.57
N THR A 357 -11.40 -3.65 4.67
CA THR A 357 -11.44 -5.03 5.15
C THR A 357 -12.85 -5.48 5.54
N SER A 358 -13.64 -4.59 6.18
CA SER A 358 -15.03 -4.89 6.55
C SER A 358 -15.91 -5.09 5.30
N VAL A 359 -15.78 -4.18 4.32
CA VAL A 359 -16.54 -4.26 3.08
C VAL A 359 -16.10 -5.47 2.25
N SER A 360 -14.80 -5.75 2.17
CA SER A 360 -14.28 -6.94 1.49
C SER A 360 -14.86 -8.24 2.06
N ASN A 361 -14.95 -8.34 3.39
CA ASN A 361 -15.58 -9.50 4.04
C ASN A 361 -17.08 -9.62 3.72
N ASN A 362 -17.79 -8.49 3.69
CA ASN A 362 -19.21 -8.46 3.32
C ASN A 362 -19.41 -8.86 1.85
N VAL A 363 -18.56 -8.37 0.95
CA VAL A 363 -18.54 -8.71 -0.48
C VAL A 363 -18.25 -10.20 -0.67
N LYS A 364 -17.22 -10.75 0.00
CA LYS A 364 -16.89 -12.17 -0.03
C LYS A 364 -18.06 -13.03 0.45
N SER A 365 -18.74 -12.61 1.50
CA SER A 365 -19.93 -13.30 2.01
C SER A 365 -21.07 -13.28 1.00
N ALA A 366 -21.36 -12.16 0.38
CA ALA A 366 -22.39 -12.04 -0.65
C ALA A 366 -22.07 -12.88 -1.90
N MET A 367 -20.79 -12.93 -2.29
CA MET A 367 -20.34 -13.72 -3.44
C MET A 367 -20.32 -15.23 -3.17
N ASN A 368 -20.18 -15.69 -1.93
CA ASN A 368 -20.31 -17.11 -1.59
C ASN A 368 -21.71 -17.66 -1.84
N ASP A 369 -22.74 -16.81 -1.71
CA ASP A 369 -24.13 -17.17 -1.95
C ASP A 369 -24.53 -17.01 -3.44
N TYR A 370 -23.67 -16.37 -4.25
CA TYR A 370 -23.91 -16.12 -5.66
C TYR A 370 -23.58 -17.34 -6.53
N LYS A 371 -24.53 -17.78 -7.37
CA LYS A 371 -24.33 -18.90 -8.29
C LYS A 371 -23.68 -18.43 -9.59
N LEU A 372 -22.37 -18.61 -9.68
CA LEU A 372 -21.61 -18.28 -10.87
C LEU A 372 -21.91 -19.25 -12.02
N PRO A 373 -22.04 -18.78 -13.28
CA PRO A 373 -22.09 -19.64 -14.45
C PRO A 373 -20.83 -20.54 -14.57
N ASN A 374 -20.98 -21.78 -15.01
CA ASN A 374 -19.88 -22.75 -15.11
C ASN A 374 -18.74 -22.31 -16.05
N SER A 375 -19.03 -21.39 -16.99
CA SER A 375 -18.05 -20.83 -17.94
C SER A 375 -17.26 -19.64 -17.36
N CYS A 376 -17.63 -19.18 -16.16
CA CYS A 376 -17.00 -18.04 -15.50
C CYS A 376 -16.29 -18.46 -14.23
N SER A 377 -15.22 -17.73 -13.89
CA SER A 377 -14.53 -17.85 -12.60
C SER A 377 -14.23 -16.46 -12.05
N ILE A 378 -14.24 -16.33 -10.73
CA ILE A 378 -13.89 -15.06 -10.06
C ILE A 378 -12.58 -15.21 -9.30
N ASP A 379 -11.80 -14.15 -9.25
CA ASP A 379 -10.69 -13.96 -8.33
C ASP A 379 -10.85 -12.60 -7.64
N TYR A 380 -10.48 -12.52 -6.38
CA TYR A 380 -10.46 -11.25 -5.66
C TYR A 380 -9.15 -10.54 -5.97
N ALA A 381 -9.24 -9.29 -6.36
CA ALA A 381 -8.12 -8.46 -6.75
C ALA A 381 -8.10 -7.15 -5.95
N GLY A 382 -7.20 -6.25 -6.32
CA GLY A 382 -7.09 -4.93 -5.70
C GLY A 382 -6.28 -4.92 -4.40
N THR A 383 -6.41 -3.83 -3.67
CA THR A 383 -5.61 -3.52 -2.47
C THR A 383 -5.80 -4.56 -1.36
N ASP A 384 -7.00 -5.16 -1.24
CA ASP A 384 -7.28 -6.18 -0.20
C ASP A 384 -6.43 -7.44 -0.42
N LYS A 385 -6.34 -7.96 -1.65
CA LYS A 385 -5.51 -9.13 -1.97
C LYS A 385 -4.03 -8.84 -1.73
N MET A 386 -3.54 -7.69 -2.21
CA MET A 386 -2.15 -7.27 -2.00
C MET A 386 -1.82 -7.12 -0.51
N THR A 387 -2.75 -6.57 0.27
CA THR A 387 -2.64 -6.44 1.71
C THR A 387 -2.52 -7.80 2.39
N MET A 388 -3.41 -8.74 2.06
CA MET A 388 -3.40 -10.09 2.65
C MET A 388 -2.14 -10.89 2.27
N GLU A 389 -1.67 -10.76 1.04
CA GLU A 389 -0.41 -11.36 0.61
C GLU A 389 0.79 -10.76 1.35
N ALA A 390 0.86 -9.44 1.48
CA ALA A 390 1.90 -8.75 2.23
C ALA A 390 1.89 -9.15 3.71
N VAL A 391 0.71 -9.19 4.35
CA VAL A 391 0.55 -9.65 5.73
C VAL A 391 1.03 -11.09 5.88
N SER A 392 0.63 -11.99 4.97
CA SER A 392 1.04 -13.40 4.98
C SER A 392 2.56 -13.56 4.88
N GLN A 393 3.20 -12.81 3.97
CA GLN A 393 4.66 -12.81 3.83
C GLN A 393 5.36 -12.23 5.06
N LEU A 394 4.86 -11.13 5.63
CA LEU A 394 5.41 -10.54 6.84
C LEU A 394 5.26 -11.46 8.06
N MET A 395 4.14 -12.17 8.19
CA MET A 395 3.95 -13.15 9.26
C MET A 395 4.91 -14.35 9.11
N LEU A 396 5.16 -14.80 7.89
CA LEU A 396 6.17 -15.83 7.62
C LEU A 396 7.57 -15.34 7.99
N MET A 397 7.94 -14.10 7.61
CA MET A 397 9.22 -13.48 7.95
C MET A 397 9.36 -13.29 9.47
N LEU A 398 8.28 -12.88 10.15
CA LEU A 398 8.24 -12.76 11.60
C LEU A 398 8.52 -14.11 12.27
N LEU A 399 7.82 -15.17 11.84
CA LEU A 399 8.00 -16.51 12.37
C LEU A 399 9.43 -17.00 12.15
N LEU A 400 9.96 -16.84 10.94
CA LEU A 400 11.33 -17.21 10.61
C LEU A 400 12.35 -16.44 11.46
N GLY A 401 12.13 -15.13 11.63
CA GLY A 401 12.96 -14.26 12.47
C GLY A 401 12.97 -14.72 13.93
N ILE A 402 11.79 -15.06 14.47
CA ILE A 402 11.63 -15.60 15.82
C ILE A 402 12.41 -16.92 15.99
N ILE A 403 12.30 -17.83 15.02
CA ILE A 403 13.02 -19.11 15.04
C ILE A 403 14.54 -18.87 14.99
N LEU A 404 15.01 -17.99 14.11
CA LEU A 404 16.45 -17.68 14.01
C LEU A 404 16.99 -17.05 15.29
N ILE A 405 16.26 -16.10 15.88
CA ILE A 405 16.63 -15.48 17.17
C ILE A 405 16.71 -16.56 18.25
N TYR A 406 15.73 -17.48 18.30
CA TYR A 406 15.72 -18.58 19.26
C TYR A 406 16.95 -19.48 19.09
N LEU A 407 17.27 -19.91 17.86
CA LEU A 407 18.42 -20.77 17.58
C LEU A 407 19.75 -20.10 17.96
N ILE A 408 19.91 -18.82 17.63
CA ILE A 408 21.11 -18.05 18.02
C ILE A 408 21.24 -17.99 19.54
N MET A 409 20.12 -17.72 20.24
CA MET A 409 20.14 -17.69 21.71
C MET A 409 20.41 -19.06 22.32
N VAL A 410 19.89 -20.16 21.74
CA VAL A 410 20.19 -21.53 22.20
C VAL A 410 21.67 -21.80 22.09
N ALA A 411 22.31 -21.43 20.99
CA ALA A 411 23.74 -21.56 20.80
C ALA A 411 24.55 -20.72 21.84
N GLN A 412 24.07 -19.48 22.10
CA GLN A 412 24.74 -18.56 23.04
C GLN A 412 24.61 -18.99 24.50
N PHE A 413 23.44 -19.46 24.93
CA PHE A 413 23.17 -19.85 26.32
C PHE A 413 23.44 -21.32 26.61
N GLN A 414 23.71 -22.14 25.59
CA GLN A 414 23.85 -23.60 25.69
C GLN A 414 22.69 -24.25 26.50
N SER A 415 21.50 -23.68 26.36
CA SER A 415 20.30 -24.05 27.10
C SER A 415 19.07 -23.76 26.28
N LEU A 416 18.09 -24.66 26.26
CA LEU A 416 16.79 -24.44 25.62
C LEU A 416 15.85 -23.57 26.49
N LYS A 417 16.05 -23.57 27.81
CA LYS A 417 15.13 -22.89 28.74
C LYS A 417 15.35 -21.39 28.81
N SER A 418 16.60 -20.92 28.85
CA SER A 418 16.92 -19.50 28.95
C SER A 418 16.43 -18.70 27.73
N PRO A 419 16.67 -19.15 26.50
CA PRO A 419 16.08 -18.53 25.30
C PRO A 419 14.55 -18.51 25.33
N PHE A 420 13.90 -19.61 25.72
CA PHE A 420 12.46 -19.70 25.80
C PHE A 420 11.86 -18.64 26.76
N ILE A 421 12.50 -18.43 27.91
CA ILE A 421 12.08 -17.39 28.89
C ILE A 421 12.19 -15.99 28.27
N ILE A 422 13.28 -15.72 27.53
CA ILE A 422 13.51 -14.43 26.89
C ILE A 422 12.48 -14.17 25.78
N MET A 423 12.09 -15.20 25.03
CA MET A 423 11.12 -15.09 23.95
C MET A 423 9.74 -14.60 24.40
N PHE A 424 9.36 -14.80 25.66
CA PHE A 424 8.12 -14.22 26.20
C PHE A 424 8.10 -12.69 26.19
N THR A 425 9.24 -12.04 26.06
CA THR A 425 9.29 -10.58 25.92
C THR A 425 8.70 -10.09 24.59
N ILE A 426 8.73 -10.91 23.53
CA ILE A 426 8.26 -10.54 22.18
C ILE A 426 6.75 -10.27 22.19
N PRO A 427 5.86 -11.22 22.57
CA PRO A 427 4.43 -10.92 22.60
C PRO A 427 4.07 -9.80 23.57
N LEU A 428 4.78 -9.67 24.68
CA LEU A 428 4.57 -8.54 25.61
C LEU A 428 4.92 -7.21 24.96
N ALA A 429 5.95 -7.17 24.13
CA ALA A 429 6.33 -5.97 23.39
C ALA A 429 5.27 -5.50 22.39
N PHE A 430 4.61 -6.45 21.75
CA PHE A 430 3.51 -6.13 20.84
C PHE A 430 2.39 -5.35 21.52
N THR A 431 2.10 -5.63 22.79
CA THR A 431 1.18 -4.82 23.59
C THR A 431 1.52 -3.33 23.55
N GLY A 432 2.80 -3.00 23.74
CA GLY A 432 3.27 -1.61 23.69
C GLY A 432 3.13 -0.98 22.30
N GLY A 433 3.40 -1.75 21.25
CA GLY A 433 3.21 -1.31 19.86
C GLY A 433 1.74 -1.03 19.55
N PHE A 434 0.82 -1.94 19.90
CA PHE A 434 -0.61 -1.74 19.72
C PHE A 434 -1.13 -0.54 20.52
N LEU A 435 -0.71 -0.39 21.78
CA LEU A 435 -1.10 0.76 22.59
C LEU A 435 -0.60 2.08 21.99
N ALA A 436 0.61 2.11 21.45
CA ALA A 436 1.15 3.30 20.80
C ALA A 436 0.35 3.68 19.55
N LEU A 437 -0.02 2.71 18.70
CA LEU A 437 -0.89 2.95 17.55
C LEU A 437 -2.26 3.50 17.99
N LEU A 438 -2.87 2.92 19.03
CA LEU A 438 -4.15 3.39 19.57
C LEU A 438 -4.08 4.83 20.09
N ILE A 439 -3.02 5.19 20.82
CA ILE A 439 -2.84 6.52 21.41
C ILE A 439 -2.58 7.57 20.32
N THR A 440 -1.79 7.22 19.31
CA THR A 440 -1.43 8.15 18.22
C THR A 440 -2.49 8.25 17.13
N GLY A 441 -3.46 7.33 17.10
CA GLY A 441 -4.53 7.33 16.12
C GLY A 441 -4.22 6.62 14.80
N PHE A 442 -3.03 6.03 14.67
CA PHE A 442 -2.67 5.27 13.47
C PHE A 442 -3.35 3.90 13.44
N ASP A 443 -3.75 3.48 12.24
CA ASP A 443 -4.28 2.15 11.98
C ASP A 443 -3.17 1.11 11.83
N ILE A 444 -3.54 -0.17 11.96
CA ILE A 444 -2.61 -1.25 11.62
C ILE A 444 -2.41 -1.23 10.11
N SER A 445 -1.16 -1.08 9.67
CA SER A 445 -0.79 -1.09 8.26
C SER A 445 0.33 -2.11 7.99
N VAL A 446 0.56 -2.44 6.71
CA VAL A 446 1.72 -3.25 6.32
C VAL A 446 3.02 -2.63 6.85
N VAL A 447 3.10 -1.30 6.83
CA VAL A 447 4.26 -0.54 7.33
C VAL A 447 4.41 -0.70 8.84
N SER A 448 3.32 -0.62 9.62
CA SER A 448 3.38 -0.85 11.07
C SER A 448 3.78 -2.28 11.43
N LEU A 449 3.39 -3.28 10.62
CA LEU A 449 3.82 -4.68 10.81
C LEU A 449 5.33 -4.84 10.63
N VAL A 450 5.96 -4.13 9.71
CA VAL A 450 7.43 -4.06 9.62
C VAL A 450 8.03 -3.56 10.94
N GLY A 451 7.38 -2.57 11.58
CA GLY A 451 7.76 -2.10 12.91
C GLY A 451 7.73 -3.21 13.97
N PHE A 452 6.72 -4.07 13.97
CA PHE A 452 6.65 -5.22 14.89
C PHE A 452 7.76 -6.24 14.62
N VAL A 453 8.12 -6.49 13.36
CA VAL A 453 9.25 -7.39 13.01
C VAL A 453 10.57 -6.80 13.53
N MET A 454 10.80 -5.50 13.31
CA MET A 454 12.01 -4.83 13.83
C MET A 454 12.07 -4.85 15.36
N LEU A 455 10.93 -4.66 16.01
CA LEU A 455 10.80 -4.65 17.46
C LEU A 455 11.27 -5.97 18.10
N CYS A 456 11.00 -7.11 17.45
CA CYS A 456 11.45 -8.43 17.95
C CYS A 456 12.97 -8.48 18.13
N GLY A 457 13.72 -7.95 17.17
CA GLY A 457 15.19 -7.94 17.24
C GLY A 457 15.75 -7.01 18.33
N ILE A 458 15.11 -5.85 18.52
CA ILE A 458 15.57 -4.84 19.47
C ILE A 458 15.35 -5.28 20.92
N ILE A 459 14.21 -5.89 21.23
CA ILE A 459 13.78 -6.20 22.61
C ILE A 459 14.55 -7.35 23.21
N VAL A 460 14.83 -8.37 22.43
CA VAL A 460 15.49 -9.59 22.91
C VAL A 460 16.83 -9.27 23.57
N ASN A 461 17.53 -8.23 23.10
CA ASN A 461 18.81 -7.79 23.66
C ASN A 461 18.71 -7.45 25.19
N ASN A 462 17.66 -6.77 25.61
CA ASN A 462 17.47 -6.41 27.02
C ASN A 462 17.23 -7.64 27.89
N GLY A 463 16.47 -8.62 27.37
CA GLY A 463 16.21 -9.88 28.04
C GLY A 463 17.48 -10.74 28.20
N ILE A 464 18.32 -10.79 27.17
CA ILE A 464 19.60 -11.52 27.17
C ILE A 464 20.49 -11.03 28.31
N VAL A 465 20.70 -9.72 28.38
CA VAL A 465 21.59 -9.10 29.40
C VAL A 465 21.10 -9.37 30.83
N LEU A 466 19.78 -9.40 31.03
CA LEU A 466 19.20 -9.68 32.34
C LEU A 466 19.34 -11.16 32.73
N VAL A 467 18.94 -12.07 31.84
CA VAL A 467 18.93 -13.51 32.11
C VAL A 467 20.36 -14.06 32.25
N ASP A 468 21.29 -13.59 31.41
CA ASP A 468 22.71 -13.95 31.50
C ASP A 468 23.26 -13.59 32.89
N TYR A 469 22.97 -12.39 33.37
CA TYR A 469 23.48 -11.96 34.67
C TYR A 469 22.83 -12.72 35.84
N ILE A 470 21.54 -13.08 35.75
CA ILE A 470 20.87 -13.94 36.71
C ILE A 470 21.58 -15.33 36.76
N ASN A 471 21.81 -15.93 35.58
CA ASN A 471 22.50 -17.22 35.50
C ASN A 471 23.90 -17.17 36.12
N LYS A 472 24.67 -16.10 35.85
CA LYS A 472 26.01 -15.91 36.41
C LYS A 472 25.99 -15.85 37.94
N LEU A 473 25.09 -15.05 38.53
CA LEU A 473 24.95 -14.97 40.00
C LEU A 473 24.55 -16.31 40.63
N ARG A 474 23.73 -17.10 39.94
CA ARG A 474 23.32 -18.43 40.40
C ARG A 474 24.46 -19.45 40.30
N ILE A 475 25.28 -19.38 39.27
CA ILE A 475 26.50 -20.20 39.11
C ILE A 475 27.53 -19.85 40.20
N ASP A 476 27.56 -18.56 40.62
CA ASP A 476 28.40 -18.09 41.73
C ASP A 476 27.87 -18.51 43.11
N GLY A 477 26.78 -19.29 43.17
CA GLY A 477 26.24 -19.91 44.39
C GLY A 477 25.22 -19.05 45.13
N LYS A 478 24.73 -17.93 44.59
CA LYS A 478 23.68 -17.14 45.21
C LYS A 478 22.30 -17.79 45.11
N GLU A 479 21.48 -17.61 46.15
CA GLU A 479 20.11 -18.09 46.14
C GLU A 479 19.29 -17.51 44.96
N ARG A 480 18.38 -18.29 44.40
CA ARG A 480 17.63 -17.96 43.19
C ARG A 480 16.91 -16.62 43.23
N ILE A 481 16.13 -16.38 44.31
CA ILE A 481 15.35 -15.12 44.45
C ILE A 481 16.28 -13.93 44.63
N GLU A 482 17.36 -14.09 45.40
CA GLU A 482 18.33 -13.05 45.64
C GLU A 482 19.14 -12.72 44.37
N SER A 483 19.50 -13.76 43.56
CA SER A 483 20.11 -13.57 42.24
C SER A 483 19.24 -12.78 41.27
N ILE A 484 17.94 -13.05 41.25
CA ILE A 484 16.96 -12.33 40.42
C ILE A 484 16.86 -10.87 40.83
N VAL A 485 16.71 -10.60 42.11
CA VAL A 485 16.59 -9.24 42.66
C VAL A 485 17.85 -8.43 42.46
N GLU A 486 19.02 -9.02 42.70
CA GLU A 486 20.30 -8.35 42.53
C GLU A 486 20.61 -8.08 41.05
N ALA A 487 20.31 -9.04 40.18
CA ALA A 487 20.45 -8.84 38.74
C ALA A 487 19.57 -7.70 38.25
N GLY A 488 18.30 -7.67 38.66
CA GLY A 488 17.38 -6.59 38.32
C GLY A 488 17.89 -5.23 38.79
N LYS A 489 18.35 -5.11 40.03
CA LYS A 489 18.92 -3.86 40.59
C LYS A 489 20.15 -3.38 39.82
N THR A 490 21.02 -4.30 39.44
CA THR A 490 22.28 -3.97 38.77
C THR A 490 22.07 -3.63 37.30
N ARG A 491 21.21 -4.38 36.62
CA ARG A 491 20.96 -4.24 35.17
C ARG A 491 19.88 -3.22 34.80
N MET A 492 19.05 -2.78 35.76
CA MET A 492 18.01 -1.78 35.53
C MET A 492 18.54 -0.51 34.84
N ARG A 493 19.65 0.05 35.35
CA ARG A 493 20.22 1.30 34.80
C ARG A 493 20.73 1.14 33.37
N PRO A 494 21.58 0.14 33.03
CA PRO A 494 21.97 -0.11 31.64
C PRO A 494 20.78 -0.32 30.70
N ILE A 495 19.81 -1.16 31.06
CA ILE A 495 18.62 -1.45 30.25
C ILE A 495 17.79 -0.19 29.98
N LEU A 496 17.58 0.65 31.01
CA LEU A 496 16.85 1.92 30.82
C LEU A 496 17.62 2.90 29.93
N ILE A 497 18.94 2.97 30.03
CA ILE A 497 19.77 3.87 29.20
C ILE A 497 19.72 3.42 27.74
N THR A 498 19.89 2.11 27.46
CA THR A 498 19.81 1.60 26.08
C THR A 498 18.42 1.81 25.48
N ALA A 499 17.36 1.53 26.21
CA ALA A 499 16.01 1.77 25.76
C ALA A 499 15.75 3.27 25.46
N LEU A 500 16.16 4.15 26.36
CA LEU A 500 15.95 5.59 26.20
C LEU A 500 16.74 6.15 25.03
N THR A 501 17.99 5.73 24.83
CA THR A 501 18.80 6.17 23.68
C THR A 501 18.20 5.71 22.35
N THR A 502 17.69 4.49 22.28
CA THR A 502 17.01 3.97 21.09
C THR A 502 15.70 4.75 20.84
N VAL A 503 14.90 4.98 21.88
CA VAL A 503 13.67 5.79 21.77
C VAL A 503 13.98 7.19 21.25
N LEU A 504 14.97 7.87 21.82
CA LEU A 504 15.37 9.21 21.36
C LEU A 504 15.83 9.23 19.91
N GLY A 505 16.52 8.18 19.46
CA GLY A 505 16.89 8.02 18.05
C GLY A 505 15.68 7.85 17.12
N LEU A 506 14.64 7.18 17.58
CA LEU A 506 13.42 6.94 16.81
C LEU A 506 12.41 8.11 16.86
N VAL A 507 12.50 9.00 17.86
CA VAL A 507 11.60 10.16 17.98
C VAL A 507 11.62 11.03 16.72
N VAL A 508 12.78 11.26 16.14
CA VAL A 508 12.90 12.09 14.91
C VAL A 508 12.06 11.48 13.77
N MET A 509 12.08 10.15 13.63
CA MET A 509 11.30 9.42 12.63
C MET A 509 9.80 9.41 12.99
N ALA A 510 9.47 9.33 14.28
CA ALA A 510 8.09 9.36 14.78
C ALA A 510 7.42 10.74 14.59
N LEU A 511 8.19 11.82 14.54
CA LEU A 511 7.67 13.17 14.30
C LEU A 511 7.27 13.39 12.83
N GLY A 512 7.71 12.54 11.89
CA GLY A 512 7.34 12.63 10.47
C GLY A 512 7.72 13.98 9.85
N ILE A 513 8.93 14.49 10.16
CA ILE A 513 9.39 15.78 9.65
C ILE A 513 10.00 15.59 8.26
N GLY A 514 9.39 16.16 7.25
CA GLY A 514 9.81 16.11 5.85
C GLY A 514 8.84 15.33 4.97
N THR A 515 8.85 15.63 3.68
CA THR A 515 7.98 14.98 2.69
C THR A 515 8.28 13.48 2.60
N GLY A 516 7.25 12.63 2.74
CA GLY A 516 7.37 11.17 2.72
C GLY A 516 7.87 10.54 4.04
N ALA A 517 8.28 11.34 5.04
CA ALA A 517 8.67 10.82 6.35
C ALA A 517 7.49 10.19 7.09
N GLU A 518 6.27 10.62 6.80
CA GLU A 518 5.01 10.10 7.36
C GLU A 518 4.84 8.61 7.12
N MET A 519 5.33 8.10 5.99
CA MET A 519 5.32 6.67 5.67
C MET A 519 6.09 5.83 6.70
N MET A 520 7.12 6.41 7.33
CA MET A 520 7.95 5.70 8.31
C MET A 520 7.47 5.91 9.76
N GLN A 521 6.53 6.85 10.01
CA GLN A 521 6.02 7.15 11.35
C GLN A 521 5.45 5.92 12.07
N PRO A 522 4.58 5.08 11.47
CA PRO A 522 4.02 3.93 12.14
C PRO A 522 5.07 2.94 12.63
N ILE A 523 6.18 2.77 11.87
CA ILE A 523 7.31 1.92 12.28
C ILE A 523 7.92 2.46 13.58
N ALA A 524 8.23 3.76 13.60
CA ALA A 524 8.84 4.40 14.75
C ALA A 524 7.93 4.37 15.98
N ILE A 525 6.64 4.63 15.80
CA ILE A 525 5.62 4.63 16.86
C ILE A 525 5.50 3.24 17.49
N VAL A 526 5.39 2.19 16.68
CA VAL A 526 5.36 0.80 17.13
C VAL A 526 6.64 0.44 17.89
N CYS A 527 7.80 0.81 17.36
CA CYS A 527 9.07 0.52 17.99
C CYS A 527 9.24 1.28 19.31
N ILE A 528 8.88 2.56 19.38
CA ILE A 528 8.95 3.37 20.61
C ILE A 528 8.02 2.80 21.68
N GLY A 529 6.75 2.62 21.35
CA GLY A 529 5.76 2.10 22.30
C GLY A 529 6.08 0.68 22.74
N GLY A 530 6.45 -0.18 21.79
CA GLY A 530 6.86 -1.54 22.09
C GLY A 530 8.10 -1.61 22.95
N LEU A 531 9.13 -0.81 22.68
CA LEU A 531 10.37 -0.78 23.45
C LEU A 531 10.16 -0.24 24.88
N LEU A 532 9.38 0.83 25.04
CA LEU A 532 9.07 1.38 26.36
C LEU A 532 8.32 0.36 27.22
N TYR A 533 7.24 -0.21 26.67
CA TYR A 533 6.44 -1.19 27.39
C TYR A 533 7.24 -2.48 27.68
N ALA A 534 7.94 -3.00 26.69
CA ALA A 534 8.74 -4.21 26.84
C ALA A 534 9.91 -4.02 27.82
N THR A 535 10.56 -2.86 27.85
CA THR A 535 11.62 -2.58 28.83
C THR A 535 11.07 -2.66 30.25
N PHE A 536 9.88 -2.09 30.49
CA PHE A 536 9.20 -2.20 31.77
C PHE A 536 8.87 -3.68 32.08
N MET A 537 8.26 -4.38 31.13
CA MET A 537 7.89 -5.79 31.31
C MET A 537 9.09 -6.72 31.46
N THR A 538 10.18 -6.48 30.77
CA THR A 538 11.43 -7.25 30.92
C THR A 538 11.95 -7.17 32.35
N LEU A 539 11.86 -6.02 33.00
CA LEU A 539 12.32 -5.86 34.38
C LEU A 539 11.44 -6.55 35.43
N TYR A 540 10.16 -6.85 35.11
CA TYR A 540 9.20 -7.46 36.05
C TYR A 540 8.77 -8.87 35.64
N ILE A 541 8.37 -9.08 34.40
CA ILE A 541 7.77 -10.34 33.95
C ILE A 541 8.85 -11.39 33.62
N VAL A 542 9.98 -11.01 33.03
CA VAL A 542 11.08 -11.97 32.77
C VAL A 542 11.60 -12.59 34.06
N PRO A 543 11.85 -11.85 35.15
CA PRO A 543 12.16 -12.41 36.47
C PRO A 543 11.11 -13.39 36.99
N VAL A 544 9.84 -13.10 36.79
CA VAL A 544 8.73 -14.00 37.21
C VAL A 544 8.74 -15.30 36.42
N ILE A 545 8.86 -15.20 35.08
CA ILE A 545 8.92 -16.36 34.21
C ILE A 545 10.19 -17.19 34.49
N TYR A 546 11.33 -16.51 34.71
CA TYR A 546 12.57 -17.17 35.07
C TYR A 546 12.42 -17.98 36.37
N ASP A 547 11.78 -17.42 37.38
CA ASP A 547 11.57 -18.10 38.66
C ASP A 547 10.60 -19.30 38.55
N LEU A 548 9.63 -19.26 37.61
CA LEU A 548 8.72 -20.36 37.34
C LEU A 548 9.42 -21.56 36.66
N PHE A 549 10.27 -21.27 35.65
CA PHE A 549 10.88 -22.31 34.82
C PHE A 549 12.21 -22.85 35.36
N ASN A 550 12.98 -22.06 36.14
CA ASN A 550 14.31 -22.42 36.61
C ASN A 550 14.36 -22.71 38.11
N LYS A 551 13.57 -23.69 38.56
CA LYS A 551 13.55 -24.13 39.97
C LYS A 551 14.76 -24.93 40.39
N LYS A 552 15.41 -25.65 39.44
CA LYS A 552 16.60 -26.50 39.75
C LYS A 552 17.85 -25.63 39.91
N GLU A 553 18.77 -26.08 40.74
CA GLU A 553 20.10 -25.44 40.89
C GLU A 553 20.88 -25.56 39.60
N LEU A 554 21.60 -24.50 39.24
CA LEU A 554 22.53 -24.50 38.13
C LEU A 554 23.88 -25.00 38.68
N LYS A 555 24.34 -26.17 38.23
CA LYS A 555 25.67 -26.70 38.59
C LYS A 555 26.71 -26.02 37.72
N LYS A 556 27.87 -25.67 38.32
CA LYS A 556 29.07 -25.37 37.57
C LYS A 556 29.51 -26.67 36.90
N VAL A 557 29.76 -26.64 35.61
CA VAL A 557 30.44 -27.75 34.90
C VAL A 557 31.83 -27.80 35.50
N SER A 558 32.15 -28.88 36.20
CA SER A 558 33.46 -29.08 36.76
C SER A 558 34.41 -29.63 35.68
N ASP A 559 35.73 -29.43 35.87
CA ASP A 559 36.72 -30.01 34.94
C ASP A 559 36.64 -31.55 34.89
N GLU A 560 36.00 -32.17 35.87
CA GLU A 560 35.70 -33.60 35.89
C GLU A 560 34.56 -33.99 34.93
N ASP A 561 33.55 -33.11 34.76
CA ASP A 561 32.44 -33.31 33.81
C ASP A 561 32.94 -33.18 32.35
N LEU A 562 34.03 -32.44 32.10
CA LEU A 562 34.64 -32.27 30.76
C LEU A 562 35.47 -33.48 30.35
N LYS A 563 36.03 -34.27 31.29
CA LYS A 563 36.81 -35.48 31.00
C LYS A 563 35.98 -36.62 30.40
N PHE A 564 34.66 -36.61 30.60
CA PHE A 564 33.73 -37.59 29.98
C PHE A 564 33.40 -37.29 28.52
N ILE A 565 33.84 -36.17 27.96
CA ILE A 565 33.57 -35.79 26.56
C ILE A 565 34.75 -36.17 25.66
N ASP A 566 35.93 -36.40 26.24
CA ASP A 566 37.17 -36.75 25.54
C ASP A 566 37.44 -38.28 25.52
N GLU A 567 36.58 -39.10 26.13
CA GLU A 567 36.50 -40.55 25.95
C GLU A 567 35.30 -40.92 25.02
#